data_557a5493fe486816eb8b2c1096ce28dc
#
_entry.id   557a5493fe486816eb8b2c1096ce28dc
#
_cell.length_a   1.000
_cell.length_b   1.000
_cell.length_c   1.000
_cell.angle_alpha   90.00
_cell.angle_beta   90.00
_cell.angle_gamma   90.00
#
_symmetry.space_group_name_H-M   'P 1'
#
loop_
_entity.id
_entity.type
_entity.pdbx_description
1 polymer ?
#
loop_
_entity_poly.entity_id
_entity_poly.type
_entity_poly.pdbx_seq_one_letter_code
_entity_poly.pdbx_strand_id
1 'polypeptide(L)'
;MKAWTRFINFLGAGSDSNSNSFELDESLRTILSDIARREKRPASEIQADLLAEGLLRRKKHADLWQRWQTLSPRQQDVAALACLGYTNGQIAFKLKLSPDTIKGYMRQVLYKFHLHSKVEMRLALDGWDFGQWGPPA
;
A
#
# COMPACT_ATOMS: atom_id res chain seq x y z
N MET A 1 -5.83 11.11 -0.54
CA MET A 1 -5.14 11.97 -1.53
C MET A 1 -3.71 12.29 -1.16
N LYS A 2 -3.37 12.55 0.11
CA LYS A 2 -1.99 12.89 0.52
C LYS A 2 -0.97 11.75 0.37
N ALA A 3 -1.36 10.50 0.58
CA ALA A 3 -0.48 9.33 0.40
C ALA A 3 -0.08 9.13 -1.08
N TRP A 4 -1.00 9.44 -1.97
CA TRP A 4 -0.77 9.36 -3.41
C TRP A 4 0.12 10.50 -3.93
N THR A 5 -0.04 11.71 -3.39
CA THR A 5 0.79 12.85 -3.76
C THR A 5 2.27 12.61 -3.43
N ARG A 6 2.57 11.94 -2.30
CA ARG A 6 3.94 11.52 -1.97
C ARG A 6 4.46 10.44 -2.92
N PHE A 7 3.58 9.55 -3.37
CA PHE A 7 3.92 8.49 -4.32
C PHE A 7 4.17 9.05 -5.74
N ILE A 8 3.34 9.97 -6.23
CA ILE A 8 3.53 10.64 -7.53
C ILE A 8 4.77 11.52 -7.53
N ASN A 9 4.99 12.32 -6.49
CA ASN A 9 6.20 13.15 -6.40
C ASN A 9 7.47 12.31 -6.35
N PHE A 10 7.40 11.10 -5.84
CA PHE A 10 8.51 10.15 -5.87
C PHE A 10 8.71 9.53 -7.26
N LEU A 11 7.64 9.30 -8.03
CA LEU A 11 7.73 8.79 -9.41
C LEU A 11 8.08 9.87 -10.44
N GLY A 12 7.76 11.14 -10.14
CA GLY A 12 7.96 12.25 -11.07
C GLY A 12 9.30 12.99 -10.96
N ALA A 13 10.12 12.67 -9.98
CA ALA A 13 11.43 13.28 -9.80
C ALA A 13 12.53 12.44 -10.45
N GLY A 14 12.52 12.34 -11.78
CA GLY A 14 13.58 11.59 -12.44
C GLY A 14 13.38 11.38 -13.92
N SER A 15 13.20 12.44 -14.67
CA SER A 15 13.53 12.39 -16.09
C SER A 15 14.88 13.05 -16.30
N ASP A 16 15.92 12.35 -15.91
CA ASP A 16 17.22 12.59 -16.49
C ASP A 16 17.80 11.28 -17.00
N SER A 17 17.78 11.25 -18.30
CA SER A 17 18.34 10.23 -19.15
C SER A 17 19.82 10.00 -18.85
N ASN A 18 20.14 8.72 -18.70
CA ASN A 18 21.46 8.20 -19.04
C ASN A 18 22.56 8.23 -17.98
N SER A 19 22.31 7.56 -16.86
CA SER A 19 23.37 6.76 -16.24
C SER A 19 22.74 5.72 -15.31
N ASN A 20 23.02 4.45 -15.58
CA ASN A 20 22.66 3.31 -14.74
C ASN A 20 23.53 3.27 -13.45
N SER A 21 23.98 4.41 -12.95
CA SER A 21 24.74 4.50 -11.72
C SER A 21 23.81 4.83 -10.57
N PHE A 22 23.52 3.82 -9.78
CA PHE A 22 22.78 3.92 -8.56
C PHE A 22 23.73 4.40 -7.45
N GLU A 23 23.71 5.69 -7.16
CA GLU A 23 24.47 6.21 -6.02
C GLU A 23 23.64 6.09 -4.74
N LEU A 24 24.09 5.23 -3.84
CA LEU A 24 23.58 5.18 -2.47
C LEU A 24 24.25 6.30 -1.67
N ASP A 25 23.46 7.01 -0.85
CA ASP A 25 24.04 7.90 0.12
C ASP A 25 24.81 7.11 1.22
N GLU A 26 25.59 7.81 2.00
CA GLU A 26 26.50 7.18 2.95
C GLU A 26 25.74 6.43 4.06
N SER A 27 24.57 6.93 4.48
CA SER A 27 23.75 6.27 5.49
C SER A 27 23.22 4.94 4.98
N LEU A 28 22.74 4.87 3.75
CA LEU A 28 22.29 3.64 3.11
C LEU A 28 23.43 2.65 2.87
N ARG A 29 24.62 3.14 2.51
CA ARG A 29 25.82 2.29 2.36
C ARG A 29 26.21 1.63 3.68
N THR A 30 26.14 2.37 4.79
CA THR A 30 26.44 1.87 6.13
C THR A 30 25.44 0.77 6.50
N ILE A 31 24.16 1.01 6.32
CA ILE A 31 23.09 0.02 6.59
C ILE A 31 23.30 -1.24 5.74
N LEU A 32 23.57 -1.07 4.45
CA LEU A 32 23.82 -2.20 3.54
C LEU A 32 25.03 -3.03 3.99
N SER A 33 26.11 -2.36 4.37
CA SER A 33 27.33 -3.03 4.87
C SER A 33 27.05 -3.83 6.15
N ASP A 34 26.26 -3.28 7.05
CA ASP A 34 25.89 -3.96 8.30
C ASP A 34 25.04 -5.20 8.03
N ILE A 35 24.08 -5.13 7.11
CA ILE A 35 23.27 -6.27 6.70
C ILE A 35 24.15 -7.34 6.07
N ALA A 36 25.01 -6.96 5.13
CA ALA A 36 25.93 -7.88 4.44
C ALA A 36 26.83 -8.63 5.45
N ARG A 37 27.32 -7.92 6.45
CA ARG A 37 28.14 -8.51 7.51
C ARG A 37 27.36 -9.48 8.36
N ARG A 38 26.13 -9.16 8.73
CA ARG A 38 25.25 -10.04 9.55
C ARG A 38 24.86 -11.29 8.78
N GLU A 39 24.53 -11.17 7.52
CA GLU A 39 24.09 -12.29 6.67
C GLU A 39 25.27 -13.08 6.08
N LYS A 40 26.50 -12.59 6.23
CA LYS A 40 27.72 -13.19 5.64
C LYS A 40 27.61 -13.37 4.13
N ARG A 41 27.05 -12.38 3.46
CA ARG A 41 26.83 -12.36 2.01
C ARG A 41 27.48 -11.09 1.41
N PRO A 42 27.92 -11.14 0.13
CA PRO A 42 28.42 -9.95 -0.54
C PRO A 42 27.37 -8.83 -0.55
N ALA A 43 27.78 -7.58 -0.35
CA ALA A 43 26.90 -6.42 -0.39
C ALA A 43 26.15 -6.29 -1.73
N SER A 44 26.79 -6.68 -2.84
CA SER A 44 26.16 -6.68 -4.16
C SER A 44 24.96 -7.62 -4.29
N GLU A 45 25.00 -8.79 -3.66
CA GLU A 45 23.86 -9.72 -3.63
C GLU A 45 22.71 -9.17 -2.77
N ILE A 46 23.03 -8.65 -1.59
CA ILE A 46 22.04 -8.02 -0.71
C ILE A 46 21.37 -6.83 -1.43
N GLN A 47 22.15 -6.01 -2.11
CA GLN A 47 21.64 -4.87 -2.88
C GLN A 47 20.67 -5.32 -3.98
N ALA A 48 21.01 -6.38 -4.73
CA ALA A 48 20.16 -6.93 -5.77
C ALA A 48 18.85 -7.46 -5.20
N ASP A 49 18.90 -8.20 -4.10
CA ASP A 49 17.71 -8.73 -3.40
C ASP A 49 16.79 -7.61 -2.93
N LEU A 50 17.34 -6.60 -2.26
CA LEU A 50 16.59 -5.45 -1.76
C LEU A 50 15.95 -4.65 -2.89
N LEU A 51 16.67 -4.46 -4.00
CA LEU A 51 16.15 -3.77 -5.17
C LEU A 51 14.99 -4.55 -5.80
N ALA A 52 15.14 -5.86 -5.99
CA ALA A 52 14.09 -6.72 -6.52
C ALA A 52 12.84 -6.71 -5.63
N GLU A 53 13.03 -6.85 -4.33
CA GLU A 53 11.95 -6.81 -3.35
C GLU A 53 11.23 -5.47 -3.36
N GLY A 54 11.97 -4.36 -3.37
CA GLY A 54 11.41 -3.01 -3.44
C GLY A 54 10.62 -2.75 -4.73
N LEU A 55 11.13 -3.19 -5.87
CA LEU A 55 10.46 -3.06 -7.17
C LEU A 55 9.16 -3.87 -7.23
N LEU A 56 9.18 -5.11 -6.74
CA LEU A 56 7.99 -5.96 -6.69
C LEU A 56 6.92 -5.38 -5.76
N ARG A 57 7.33 -4.85 -4.62
CA ARG A 57 6.43 -4.17 -3.68
C ARG A 57 5.76 -2.96 -4.32
N ARG A 58 6.52 -2.13 -5.03
CA ARG A 58 5.98 -0.96 -5.74
C ARG A 58 5.01 -1.32 -6.84
N LYS A 59 5.33 -2.34 -7.62
CA LYS A 59 4.44 -2.84 -8.67
C LYS A 59 3.11 -3.29 -8.06
N LYS A 60 3.15 -4.04 -6.97
CA LYS A 60 1.96 -4.48 -6.25
C LYS A 60 1.13 -3.30 -5.73
N HIS A 61 1.76 -2.28 -5.17
CA HIS A 61 1.07 -1.08 -4.71
C HIS A 61 0.43 -0.30 -5.86
N ALA A 62 1.09 -0.17 -7.00
CA ALA A 62 0.53 0.48 -8.18
C ALA A 62 -0.70 -0.27 -8.71
N ASP A 63 -0.65 -1.59 -8.77
CA ASP A 63 -1.77 -2.44 -9.18
C ASP A 63 -2.97 -2.28 -8.21
N LEU A 64 -2.72 -2.27 -6.92
CA LEU A 64 -3.75 -2.05 -5.89
C LEU A 64 -4.38 -0.66 -6.01
N TRP A 65 -3.59 0.36 -6.29
CA TRP A 65 -4.10 1.71 -6.52
C TRP A 65 -5.03 1.78 -7.73
N GLN A 66 -4.66 1.16 -8.84
CA GLN A 66 -5.54 1.09 -10.01
C GLN A 66 -6.86 0.41 -9.68
N ARG A 67 -6.83 -0.66 -8.91
CA ARG A 67 -8.04 -1.37 -8.45
C ARG A 67 -8.87 -0.51 -7.51
N TRP A 68 -8.25 0.22 -6.60
CA TRP A 68 -8.92 1.19 -5.73
C TRP A 68 -9.73 2.20 -6.52
N GLN A 69 -9.16 2.72 -7.60
CA GLN A 69 -9.84 3.68 -8.48
C GLN A 69 -11.07 3.10 -9.19
N THR A 70 -11.18 1.79 -9.32
CA THR A 70 -12.36 1.13 -9.88
C THR A 70 -13.51 1.00 -8.87
N LEU A 71 -13.24 1.23 -7.59
CA LEU A 71 -14.27 1.18 -6.55
C LEU A 71 -15.23 2.37 -6.68
N SER A 72 -16.54 2.11 -6.47
CA SER A 72 -17.50 3.19 -6.29
C SER A 72 -17.19 3.99 -5.02
N PRO A 73 -17.68 5.24 -4.87
CA PRO A 73 -17.47 6.01 -3.64
C PRO A 73 -17.91 5.25 -2.38
N ARG A 74 -19.01 4.54 -2.43
CA ARG A 74 -19.51 3.76 -1.29
C ARG A 74 -18.65 2.52 -1.02
N GLN A 75 -18.13 1.87 -2.05
CA GLN A 75 -17.17 0.78 -1.91
C GLN A 75 -15.86 1.27 -1.29
N GLN A 76 -15.39 2.46 -1.66
CA GLN A 76 -14.22 3.10 -1.05
C GLN A 76 -14.45 3.39 0.43
N ASP A 77 -15.62 3.92 0.79
CA ASP A 77 -15.98 4.16 2.19
C ASP A 77 -15.89 2.88 3.03
N VAL A 78 -16.49 1.80 2.53
CA VAL A 78 -16.49 0.51 3.22
C VAL A 78 -15.07 -0.06 3.33
N ALA A 79 -14.30 -0.03 2.27
CA ALA A 79 -12.92 -0.54 2.25
C ALA A 79 -12.02 0.26 3.21
N ALA A 80 -12.09 1.58 3.19
CA ALA A 80 -11.30 2.45 4.05
C ALA A 80 -11.63 2.24 5.53
N LEU A 81 -12.91 2.21 5.88
CA LEU A 81 -13.34 1.97 7.27
C LEU A 81 -12.93 0.59 7.77
N ALA A 82 -13.00 -0.42 6.91
CA ALA A 82 -12.50 -1.75 7.24
C ALA A 82 -10.99 -1.76 7.50
N CYS A 83 -10.21 -1.06 6.69
CA CYS A 83 -8.76 -0.92 6.88
C CYS A 83 -8.41 -0.14 8.17
N LEU A 84 -9.28 0.77 8.60
CA LEU A 84 -9.14 1.48 9.87
C LEU A 84 -9.52 0.61 11.09
N GLY A 85 -10.01 -0.60 10.88
CA GLY A 85 -10.31 -1.56 11.94
C GLY A 85 -11.77 -1.60 12.38
N TYR A 86 -12.66 -0.90 11.71
CA TYR A 86 -14.09 -0.93 12.03
C TYR A 86 -14.71 -2.29 11.66
N THR A 87 -15.57 -2.79 12.53
CA THR A 87 -16.39 -3.98 12.25
C THR A 87 -17.50 -3.66 11.24
N ASN A 88 -18.05 -4.68 10.60
CA ASN A 88 -19.18 -4.48 9.67
C ASN A 88 -20.36 -3.77 10.32
N GLY A 89 -20.65 -4.06 11.58
CA GLY A 89 -21.70 -3.37 12.34
C GLY A 89 -21.40 -1.90 12.57
N GLN A 90 -20.16 -1.57 12.90
CA GLN A 90 -19.71 -0.19 13.07
C GLN A 90 -19.73 0.59 11.75
N ILE A 91 -19.32 -0.03 10.67
CA ILE A 91 -19.35 0.56 9.33
C ILE A 91 -20.82 0.83 8.93
N ALA A 92 -21.68 -0.14 9.14
CA ALA A 92 -23.13 -0.02 8.88
C ALA A 92 -23.74 1.17 9.63
N PHE A 93 -23.42 1.30 10.90
CA PHE A 93 -23.86 2.43 11.72
C PHE A 93 -23.35 3.77 11.17
N LYS A 94 -22.05 3.86 10.85
CA LYS A 94 -21.44 5.09 10.31
C LYS A 94 -22.02 5.51 8.97
N LEU A 95 -22.30 4.56 8.10
CA LEU A 95 -22.79 4.81 6.75
C LEU A 95 -24.33 4.82 6.65
N LYS A 96 -25.03 4.56 7.76
CA LYS A 96 -26.48 4.45 7.84
C LYS A 96 -27.03 3.39 6.87
N LEU A 97 -26.40 2.24 6.86
CA LEU A 97 -26.73 1.07 6.05
C LEU A 97 -26.92 -0.16 6.94
N SER A 98 -27.51 -1.22 6.41
CA SER A 98 -27.63 -2.48 7.13
C SER A 98 -26.30 -3.24 7.13
N PRO A 99 -26.01 -4.08 8.14
CA PRO A 99 -24.83 -4.95 8.16
C PRO A 99 -24.76 -5.88 6.93
N ASP A 100 -25.89 -6.36 6.44
CA ASP A 100 -25.94 -7.22 5.26
C ASP A 100 -25.53 -6.45 3.99
N THR A 101 -25.92 -5.18 3.89
CA THR A 101 -25.49 -4.30 2.82
C THR A 101 -23.97 -4.10 2.85
N ILE A 102 -23.39 -3.92 4.04
CA ILE A 102 -21.94 -3.80 4.21
C ILE A 102 -21.22 -5.09 3.79
N LYS A 103 -21.73 -6.25 4.16
CA LYS A 103 -21.19 -7.53 3.68
C LYS A 103 -21.19 -7.63 2.16
N GLY A 104 -22.26 -7.16 1.53
CA GLY A 104 -22.37 -7.10 0.06
C GLY A 104 -21.30 -6.20 -0.56
N TYR A 105 -21.11 -4.99 -0.05
CA TYR A 105 -20.05 -4.09 -0.50
C TYR A 105 -18.67 -4.68 -0.25
N MET A 106 -18.43 -5.28 0.91
CA MET A 106 -17.15 -5.90 1.21
C MET A 106 -16.81 -7.02 0.23
N ARG A 107 -17.79 -7.84 -0.12
CA ARG A 107 -17.62 -8.90 -1.13
C ARG A 107 -17.24 -8.34 -2.49
N GLN A 108 -17.88 -7.25 -2.92
CA GLN A 108 -17.56 -6.56 -4.17
C GLN A 108 -16.16 -5.95 -4.14
N VAL A 109 -15.77 -5.33 -3.04
CA VAL A 109 -14.43 -4.75 -2.84
C VAL A 109 -13.37 -5.83 -2.96
N LEU A 110 -13.52 -6.93 -2.23
CA LEU A 110 -12.58 -8.05 -2.24
C LEU A 110 -12.46 -8.67 -3.65
N TYR A 111 -13.57 -8.80 -4.35
CA TYR A 111 -13.57 -9.26 -5.74
C TYR A 111 -12.76 -8.35 -6.65
N LYS A 112 -12.97 -7.03 -6.58
CA LYS A 112 -12.23 -6.04 -7.38
C LYS A 112 -10.74 -6.01 -7.07
N PHE A 113 -10.36 -6.26 -5.81
CA PHE A 113 -8.95 -6.36 -5.40
C PHE A 113 -8.33 -7.73 -5.67
N HIS A 114 -9.11 -8.73 -6.08
CA HIS A 114 -8.67 -10.13 -6.16
C HIS A 114 -8.13 -10.68 -4.84
N LEU A 115 -8.79 -10.30 -3.76
CA LEU A 115 -8.47 -10.73 -2.40
C LEU A 115 -9.59 -11.62 -1.85
N HIS A 116 -9.26 -12.46 -0.86
CA HIS A 116 -10.16 -13.50 -0.35
C HIS A 116 -10.77 -13.15 1.01
N SER A 117 -10.16 -12.23 1.75
CA SER A 117 -10.61 -11.89 3.10
C SER A 117 -10.35 -10.43 3.45
N LYS A 118 -11.12 -9.92 4.40
CA LYS A 118 -10.93 -8.59 4.99
C LYS A 118 -9.54 -8.42 5.61
N VAL A 119 -9.02 -9.46 6.25
CA VAL A 119 -7.66 -9.46 6.83
C VAL A 119 -6.62 -9.33 5.74
N GLU A 120 -6.75 -10.08 4.65
CA GLU A 120 -5.86 -9.98 3.50
C GLU A 120 -5.87 -8.58 2.88
N MET A 121 -7.05 -7.95 2.77
CA MET A 121 -7.17 -6.57 2.30
C MET A 121 -6.46 -5.58 3.23
N ARG A 122 -6.64 -5.71 4.54
CA ARG A 122 -5.96 -4.84 5.51
C ARG A 122 -4.45 -4.95 5.43
N LEU A 123 -3.93 -6.15 5.23
CA LEU A 123 -2.49 -6.38 5.02
C LEU A 123 -2.01 -5.81 3.68
N ALA A 124 -2.78 -5.99 2.62
CA ALA A 124 -2.43 -5.49 1.29
C ALA A 124 -2.40 -3.95 1.23
N LEU A 125 -3.31 -3.29 1.93
CA LEU A 125 -3.43 -1.83 1.99
C LEU A 125 -2.74 -1.21 3.21
N ASP A 126 -1.88 -1.99 3.88
CA ASP A 126 -1.10 -1.47 5.01
C ASP A 126 -0.23 -0.29 4.58
N GLY A 127 -0.19 0.74 5.41
CA GLY A 127 0.53 1.97 5.13
C GLY A 127 -0.22 2.98 4.25
N TRP A 128 -1.43 2.66 3.78
CA TRP A 128 -2.27 3.64 3.08
C TRP A 128 -2.87 4.63 4.07
N ASP A 129 -3.01 5.89 3.65
CA ASP A 129 -3.62 6.95 4.46
C ASP A 129 -5.13 6.99 4.27
N PHE A 130 -5.85 6.50 5.26
CA PHE A 130 -7.32 6.57 5.33
C PHE A 130 -7.82 7.65 6.29
N GLY A 131 -7.00 8.65 6.60
CA GLY A 131 -7.30 9.68 7.59
C GLY A 131 -8.60 10.44 7.33
N GLN A 132 -8.99 10.62 6.08
CA GLN A 132 -10.25 11.29 5.71
C GLN A 132 -11.51 10.51 6.10
N TRP A 133 -11.41 9.20 6.37
CA TRP A 133 -12.51 8.34 6.83
C TRP A 133 -12.46 8.11 8.35
N GLY A 134 -11.39 8.51 9.01
CA GLY A 134 -11.21 8.37 10.45
C GLY A 134 -12.11 9.30 11.27
N PRO A 135 -12.05 9.19 12.59
CA PRO A 135 -12.76 10.13 13.44
C PRO A 135 -12.26 11.56 13.16
N PRO A 136 -13.13 12.56 13.25
CA PRO A 136 -12.71 13.96 13.16
C PRO A 136 -11.65 14.22 14.24
N ALA A 137 -10.60 14.89 13.82
CA ALA A 137 -9.51 15.26 14.72
C ALA A 137 -10.01 16.17 15.85
#